data_190c8398d75634f75d031e53ea0da9bb
#
_entry.id   190c8398d75634f75d031e53ea0da9bb
#
_cell.length_a   1.000
_cell.length_b   1.000
_cell.length_c   1.000
_cell.angle_alpha   90.00
_cell.angle_beta   90.00
_cell.angle_gamma   90.00
#
_symmetry.space_group_name_H-M   'P 1'
#
loop_
_entity.id
_entity.type
_entity.pdbx_description
1 polymer ?
#
loop_
_entity_poly.entity_id
_entity_poly.type
_entity_poly.pdbx_seq_one_letter_code
_entity_poly.pdbx_strand_id
1 'polypeptide(L)'
;MLFLMGLAMRKTIYIFGIMLMLVGCNFGEWHFVDFTDIENAHPGMFRVVSQRQTDLKQLVGDPTQLALWGMSPADTAQHVASEISPAQRASSISINYFAQQLLDVSKMSSAIELSGVYESVDLDGNPILLSGKVILPAKEPIKRYILVSHYTIASNAEAPSNIFSLEGLLVKLGYALIIPDYLGYGITADQVHPYLVMDITARNVLDMYDAVVPFMKAAGCVPEHDDIYLMGYSQGGATTMAVQHLIEHHGRTDIKIRRVFAGGGPYDVKTTYDRFVETNHASYPCAVPVMMQGMVVGNKLDLDMSQMMAPYIYENLDEWVNSK
;
A
#
# COMPACT_ATOMS: atom_id res chain seq x y z
N MET A 1 -20.53 -5.12 27.34
CA MET A 1 -19.33 -5.80 26.82
C MET A 1 -19.06 -5.50 25.35
N LEU A 2 -20.06 -5.53 24.46
CA LEU A 2 -19.90 -5.18 23.04
C LEU A 2 -19.54 -3.68 22.79
N PHE A 3 -20.00 -2.77 23.62
CA PHE A 3 -19.77 -1.32 23.46
C PHE A 3 -18.32 -0.91 23.79
N LEU A 4 -17.66 -1.59 24.71
CA LEU A 4 -16.25 -1.34 25.08
C LEU A 4 -15.26 -1.96 24.07
N MET A 5 -15.61 -3.09 23.46
CA MET A 5 -14.81 -3.66 22.36
C MET A 5 -14.82 -2.74 21.13
N GLY A 6 -15.97 -2.10 20.85
CA GLY A 6 -16.07 -1.12 19.76
C GLY A 6 -15.20 0.12 19.96
N LEU A 7 -14.98 0.56 21.21
CA LEU A 7 -14.16 1.73 21.51
C LEU A 7 -12.66 1.41 21.44
N ALA A 8 -12.25 0.22 21.89
CA ALA A 8 -10.86 -0.23 21.81
C ALA A 8 -10.43 -0.53 20.36
N MET A 9 -11.27 -1.21 19.60
CA MET A 9 -11.05 -1.37 18.15
C MET A 9 -11.02 -0.04 17.41
N ARG A 10 -11.88 0.92 17.77
CA ARG A 10 -11.85 2.27 17.18
C ARG A 10 -10.54 2.98 17.44
N LYS A 11 -9.99 2.94 18.67
CA LYS A 11 -8.71 3.58 19.00
C LYS A 11 -7.52 2.90 18.32
N THR A 12 -7.51 1.58 18.22
CA THR A 12 -6.43 0.82 17.55
C THR A 12 -6.48 1.01 16.03
N ILE A 13 -7.66 1.04 15.44
CA ILE A 13 -7.87 1.39 14.02
C ILE A 13 -7.50 2.87 13.78
N TYR A 14 -7.80 3.76 14.74
CA TYR A 14 -7.40 5.18 14.66
C TYR A 14 -5.88 5.36 14.71
N ILE A 15 -5.16 4.63 15.54
CA ILE A 15 -3.69 4.74 15.63
C ILE A 15 -3.04 4.19 14.36
N PHE A 16 -3.50 3.05 13.84
CA PHE A 16 -3.02 2.51 12.57
C PHE A 16 -3.49 3.34 11.36
N GLY A 17 -4.72 3.84 11.38
CA GLY A 17 -5.28 4.70 10.35
C GLY A 17 -4.68 6.11 10.35
N ILE A 18 -4.41 6.70 11.52
CA ILE A 18 -3.72 7.99 11.65
C ILE A 18 -2.25 7.86 11.24
N MET A 19 -1.61 6.73 11.56
CA MET A 19 -0.25 6.43 11.13
C MET A 19 -0.13 6.33 9.59
N LEU A 20 -1.19 5.90 8.89
CA LEU A 20 -1.26 5.82 7.44
C LEU A 20 -1.83 7.10 6.79
N MET A 21 -2.69 7.87 7.49
CA MET A 21 -3.30 9.09 6.94
C MET A 21 -2.41 10.33 7.02
N LEU A 22 -1.42 10.37 7.90
CA LEU A 22 -0.49 11.50 8.01
C LEU A 22 0.67 11.43 7.02
N VAL A 23 0.77 10.34 6.27
CA VAL A 23 1.78 10.17 5.20
C VAL A 23 1.47 11.04 3.97
N GLY A 24 0.26 11.60 3.86
CA GLY A 24 -0.20 12.33 2.68
C GLY A 24 0.13 13.83 2.58
N CYS A 25 0.83 14.44 3.54
CA CYS A 25 1.08 15.88 3.48
C CYS A 25 2.52 16.26 3.86
N ASN A 26 3.29 16.67 2.88
CA ASN A 26 4.64 17.27 2.97
C ASN A 26 5.80 16.32 3.30
N PHE A 27 6.29 15.65 2.29
CA PHE A 27 7.54 14.92 2.36
C PHE A 27 8.71 15.76 1.84
N GLY A 28 9.83 15.70 2.56
CA GLY A 28 11.09 16.21 2.06
C GLY A 28 11.50 15.51 0.77
N GLU A 29 12.33 16.15 -0.02
CA GLU A 29 12.84 15.78 -1.33
C GLU A 29 12.26 14.52 -1.98
N TRP A 30 11.23 14.69 -2.79
CA TRP A 30 10.66 13.66 -3.64
C TRP A 30 11.66 13.28 -4.72
N HIS A 31 12.12 12.06 -4.72
CA HIS A 31 12.89 11.53 -5.84
C HIS A 31 11.92 10.80 -6.78
N PHE A 32 11.45 11.51 -7.79
CA PHE A 32 10.67 10.89 -8.87
C PHE A 32 11.55 9.91 -9.64
N VAL A 33 11.00 8.72 -9.85
CA VAL A 33 11.63 7.75 -10.76
C VAL A 33 11.38 8.20 -12.19
N ASP A 34 12.44 8.39 -12.97
CA ASP A 34 12.31 8.68 -14.39
C ASP A 34 12.11 7.36 -15.15
N PHE A 35 10.95 7.22 -15.76
CA PHE A 35 10.58 6.04 -16.53
C PHE A 35 10.85 6.19 -18.04
N THR A 36 11.56 7.23 -18.48
CA THR A 36 11.75 7.52 -19.90
C THR A 36 12.72 6.58 -20.59
N ASP A 37 13.58 5.87 -19.86
CA ASP A 37 14.61 4.98 -20.43
C ASP A 37 14.15 3.50 -20.43
N ILE A 38 13.00 3.25 -21.09
CA ILE A 38 12.29 1.96 -20.98
C ILE A 38 12.60 0.96 -22.12
N GLU A 39 13.53 1.26 -23.03
CA GLU A 39 13.63 0.53 -24.31
C GLU A 39 14.15 -0.94 -24.24
N ASN A 40 14.68 -1.45 -23.13
CA ASN A 40 15.37 -2.75 -23.12
C ASN A 40 14.88 -3.76 -22.08
N ALA A 41 13.56 -4.00 -21.98
CA ALA A 41 13.03 -5.01 -21.07
C ALA A 41 13.18 -6.43 -21.60
N HIS A 42 13.58 -7.36 -20.73
CA HIS A 42 13.32 -8.77 -20.97
C HIS A 42 11.82 -9.03 -20.83
N PRO A 43 11.12 -9.54 -21.87
CA PRO A 43 9.69 -9.83 -21.79
C PRO A 43 9.38 -10.72 -20.57
N GLY A 44 8.34 -10.36 -19.82
CA GLY A 44 7.85 -11.14 -18.68
C GLY A 44 8.65 -11.02 -17.38
N MET A 45 9.68 -10.17 -17.30
CA MET A 45 10.41 -9.93 -16.05
C MET A 45 10.32 -8.48 -15.61
N PHE A 46 10.40 -8.27 -14.29
CA PHE A 46 10.52 -6.96 -13.68
C PHE A 46 11.81 -6.28 -14.14
N ARG A 47 11.69 -5.04 -14.61
CA ARG A 47 12.83 -4.25 -15.04
C ARG A 47 13.08 -3.12 -14.07
N VAL A 48 14.25 -3.12 -13.46
CA VAL A 48 14.69 -2.06 -12.56
C VAL A 48 15.06 -0.82 -13.37
N VAL A 49 14.43 0.31 -13.01
CA VAL A 49 14.68 1.63 -13.56
C VAL A 49 15.53 2.46 -12.61
N SER A 50 15.30 2.28 -11.30
CA SER A 50 16.06 2.98 -10.26
C SER A 50 16.39 2.03 -9.12
N GLN A 51 17.60 2.17 -8.59
CA GLN A 51 18.03 1.47 -7.38
C GLN A 51 18.54 2.48 -6.36
N ARG A 52 18.06 2.35 -5.12
CA ARG A 52 18.51 3.18 -4.00
C ARG A 52 18.79 2.31 -2.78
N GLN A 53 19.79 2.70 -1.99
CA GLN A 53 20.02 2.15 -0.67
C GLN A 53 19.57 3.18 0.36
N THR A 54 18.62 2.80 1.20
CA THR A 54 18.04 3.66 2.24
C THR A 54 18.56 3.22 3.60
N ASP A 55 19.16 4.17 4.33
CA ASP A 55 19.56 3.95 5.73
C ASP A 55 18.32 4.08 6.62
N LEU A 56 17.80 2.95 7.08
CA LEU A 56 16.61 2.91 7.94
C LEU A 56 16.85 3.60 9.30
N LYS A 57 18.10 3.64 9.77
CA LYS A 57 18.44 4.34 11.00
C LYS A 57 18.30 5.85 10.84
N GLN A 58 18.77 6.37 9.71
CA GLN A 58 18.62 7.79 9.39
C GLN A 58 17.15 8.12 9.18
N LEU A 59 16.41 7.29 8.44
CA LEU A 59 15.00 7.48 8.15
C LEU A 59 14.15 7.55 9.44
N VAL A 60 14.32 6.61 10.36
CA VAL A 60 13.55 6.55 11.63
C VAL A 60 14.12 7.48 12.69
N GLY A 61 15.40 7.86 12.58
CA GLY A 61 16.04 8.83 13.47
C GLY A 61 15.67 10.28 13.19
N ASP A 62 15.04 10.56 12.05
CA ASP A 62 14.57 11.89 11.70
C ASP A 62 13.23 12.17 12.42
N PRO A 63 13.20 13.14 13.39
CA PRO A 63 11.98 13.51 14.09
C PRO A 63 10.86 13.95 13.14
N THR A 64 11.22 14.51 11.98
CA THR A 64 10.27 14.92 10.94
C THR A 64 9.58 13.72 10.33
N GLN A 65 10.31 12.65 10.05
CA GLN A 65 9.76 11.39 9.53
C GLN A 65 8.87 10.70 10.57
N LEU A 66 9.28 10.67 11.83
CA LEU A 66 8.46 10.12 12.91
C LEU A 66 7.16 10.91 13.10
N ALA A 67 7.24 12.24 13.05
CA ALA A 67 6.06 13.09 13.13
C ALA A 67 5.11 12.89 11.94
N LEU A 68 5.64 12.68 10.74
CA LEU A 68 4.86 12.34 9.54
C LEU A 68 4.14 11.00 9.69
N TRP A 69 4.70 10.06 10.43
CA TRP A 69 4.06 8.79 10.76
C TRP A 69 3.12 8.87 11.97
N GLY A 70 2.87 10.08 12.50
CA GLY A 70 2.07 10.29 13.71
C GLY A 70 2.72 9.71 14.98
N MET A 71 4.03 9.49 14.94
CA MET A 71 4.80 8.89 16.01
C MET A 71 5.64 9.96 16.70
N SER A 72 5.21 10.43 17.86
CA SER A 72 6.07 11.19 18.74
C SER A 72 6.85 10.24 19.65
N PRO A 73 8.15 10.46 19.89
CA PRO A 73 8.92 9.66 20.84
C PRO A 73 8.35 9.66 22.27
N ALA A 74 7.57 10.69 22.63
CA ALA A 74 6.93 10.82 23.92
C ALA A 74 5.59 10.07 24.02
N ASP A 75 4.87 9.87 22.91
CA ASP A 75 3.53 9.28 22.91
C ASP A 75 3.55 7.75 22.90
N THR A 76 4.65 7.15 22.46
CA THR A 76 4.76 5.69 22.37
C THR A 76 4.95 5.00 23.73
N ALA A 77 5.40 5.71 24.77
CA ALA A 77 5.74 5.09 26.06
C ALA A 77 4.76 5.40 27.20
N GLN A 78 4.10 6.53 27.24
CA GLN A 78 3.40 7.00 28.46
C GLN A 78 1.87 7.08 28.40
N HIS A 79 1.25 7.27 27.25
CA HIS A 79 -0.22 7.47 27.19
C HIS A 79 -1.06 6.19 27.11
N VAL A 80 -0.46 5.05 26.83
CA VAL A 80 -1.19 3.77 26.74
C VAL A 80 -1.37 3.09 28.11
N ALA A 81 -0.64 3.52 29.13
CA ALA A 81 -0.56 2.79 30.40
C ALA A 81 -1.68 3.11 31.42
N SER A 82 -2.41 4.20 31.30
CA SER A 82 -3.25 4.68 32.39
C SER A 82 -4.75 4.36 32.32
N GLU A 83 -5.28 3.89 31.19
CA GLU A 83 -6.74 3.73 31.03
C GLU A 83 -7.25 2.39 30.46
N ILE A 84 -6.44 1.33 30.45
CA ILE A 84 -6.81 0.05 29.81
C ILE A 84 -6.88 -1.12 30.77
N SER A 85 -7.88 -2.00 30.54
CA SER A 85 -8.09 -3.24 31.31
C SER A 85 -6.91 -4.22 31.22
N PRO A 86 -6.73 -5.19 32.13
CA PRO A 86 -5.63 -6.17 32.07
C PRO A 86 -5.55 -6.94 30.74
N ALA A 87 -6.67 -7.29 30.13
CA ALA A 87 -6.71 -7.97 28.82
C ALA A 87 -6.32 -7.02 27.67
N GLN A 88 -6.70 -5.75 27.77
CA GLN A 88 -6.29 -4.71 26.83
C GLN A 88 -4.82 -4.33 26.99
N ARG A 89 -4.29 -4.39 28.24
CA ARG A 89 -2.85 -4.21 28.48
C ARG A 89 -2.02 -5.32 27.85
N ALA A 90 -2.47 -6.56 27.90
CA ALA A 90 -1.74 -7.66 27.27
C ALA A 90 -1.65 -7.51 25.75
N SER A 91 -2.75 -7.11 25.08
CA SER A 91 -2.73 -6.85 23.64
C SER A 91 -1.95 -5.58 23.26
N SER A 92 -2.07 -4.51 24.07
CA SER A 92 -1.32 -3.27 23.84
C SER A 92 0.17 -3.43 24.14
N ILE A 93 0.55 -4.26 25.12
CA ILE A 93 1.95 -4.62 25.36
C ILE A 93 2.53 -5.36 24.14
N SER A 94 1.78 -6.26 23.53
CA SER A 94 2.21 -6.97 22.31
C SER A 94 2.40 -6.03 21.12
N ILE A 95 1.46 -5.10 20.93
CA ILE A 95 1.55 -4.09 19.84
C ILE A 95 2.71 -3.13 20.10
N ASN A 96 2.86 -2.63 21.33
CA ASN A 96 3.98 -1.76 21.70
C ASN A 96 5.32 -2.47 21.58
N TYR A 97 5.40 -3.74 21.99
CA TYR A 97 6.61 -4.54 21.84
C TYR A 97 6.98 -4.71 20.37
N PHE A 98 6.00 -5.01 19.50
CA PHE A 98 6.23 -5.15 18.07
C PHE A 98 6.65 -3.81 17.43
N ALA A 99 5.96 -2.71 17.76
CA ALA A 99 6.32 -1.38 17.32
C ALA A 99 7.75 -0.99 17.78
N GLN A 100 8.09 -1.27 19.03
CA GLN A 100 9.45 -1.03 19.56
C GLN A 100 10.50 -1.88 18.82
N GLN A 101 10.18 -3.12 18.47
CA GLN A 101 11.10 -3.96 17.68
C GLN A 101 11.27 -3.42 16.26
N LEU A 102 10.21 -2.92 15.63
CA LEU A 102 10.29 -2.27 14.33
C LEU A 102 11.08 -0.96 14.38
N LEU A 103 10.94 -0.19 15.44
CA LEU A 103 11.54 1.13 15.62
C LEU A 103 12.87 1.11 16.42
N ASP A 104 13.34 -0.07 16.84
CA ASP A 104 14.62 -0.20 17.51
C ASP A 104 15.78 0.16 16.57
N VAL A 105 16.18 1.41 16.63
CA VAL A 105 17.22 2.03 15.80
C VAL A 105 18.56 1.30 15.92
N SER A 106 18.83 0.66 17.05
CA SER A 106 20.11 -0.05 17.28
C SER A 106 20.27 -1.29 16.39
N LYS A 107 19.15 -1.84 15.91
CA LYS A 107 19.09 -3.02 15.04
C LYS A 107 18.72 -2.68 13.59
N MET A 108 18.66 -1.41 13.24
CA MET A 108 18.32 -1.00 11.88
C MET A 108 19.51 -1.16 10.95
N SER A 109 19.29 -1.91 9.89
CA SER A 109 20.14 -2.03 8.71
C SER A 109 19.62 -1.15 7.59
N SER A 110 20.31 -1.14 6.47
CA SER A 110 19.83 -0.48 5.27
C SER A 110 18.84 -1.36 4.50
N ALA A 111 17.94 -0.73 3.78
CA ALA A 111 17.11 -1.36 2.75
C ALA A 111 17.68 -1.08 1.35
N ILE A 112 17.45 -2.01 0.41
CA ILE A 112 17.65 -1.78 -1.01
C ILE A 112 16.27 -1.60 -1.62
N GLU A 113 16.05 -0.48 -2.28
CA GLU A 113 14.84 -0.17 -3.02
C GLU A 113 15.11 -0.32 -4.53
N LEU A 114 14.28 -1.10 -5.19
CA LEU A 114 14.30 -1.29 -6.64
C LEU A 114 12.97 -0.81 -7.19
N SER A 115 12.93 0.38 -7.77
CA SER A 115 11.76 0.84 -8.52
C SER A 115 11.89 0.40 -9.97
N GLY A 116 10.79 -0.05 -10.56
CA GLY A 116 10.84 -0.58 -11.92
C GLY A 116 9.47 -0.81 -12.53
N VAL A 117 9.47 -1.44 -13.70
CA VAL A 117 8.27 -1.67 -14.50
C VAL A 117 8.08 -3.16 -14.79
N TYR A 118 6.84 -3.52 -15.05
CA TYR A 118 6.41 -4.88 -15.39
C TYR A 118 5.25 -4.86 -16.38
N GLU A 119 5.09 -5.95 -17.13
CA GLU A 119 3.98 -6.12 -18.05
C GLU A 119 2.70 -6.51 -17.31
N SER A 120 1.58 -5.91 -17.69
CA SER A 120 0.24 -6.20 -17.19
C SER A 120 -0.81 -5.90 -18.27
N VAL A 121 -2.06 -5.73 -17.87
CA VAL A 121 -3.15 -5.37 -18.78
C VAL A 121 -3.91 -4.14 -18.27
N ASP A 122 -4.47 -3.38 -19.22
CA ASP A 122 -5.39 -2.27 -18.95
C ASP A 122 -6.84 -2.77 -18.73
N LEU A 123 -7.78 -1.83 -18.61
CA LEU A 123 -9.22 -2.09 -18.45
C LEU A 123 -9.88 -2.79 -19.66
N ASP A 124 -9.23 -2.75 -20.81
CA ASP A 124 -9.69 -3.40 -22.05
C ASP A 124 -9.00 -4.76 -22.27
N GLY A 125 -8.06 -5.13 -21.40
CA GLY A 125 -7.24 -6.33 -21.52
C GLY A 125 -6.07 -6.18 -22.48
N ASN A 126 -5.75 -4.96 -22.94
CA ASN A 126 -4.59 -4.72 -23.78
C ASN A 126 -3.31 -4.71 -22.93
N PRO A 127 -2.19 -5.17 -23.49
CA PRO A 127 -0.90 -5.09 -22.82
C PRO A 127 -0.52 -3.65 -22.45
N ILE A 128 -0.06 -3.46 -21.20
CA ILE A 128 0.41 -2.18 -20.69
C ILE A 128 1.60 -2.42 -19.77
N LEU A 129 2.47 -1.42 -19.65
CA LEU A 129 3.51 -1.40 -18.60
C LEU A 129 2.96 -0.70 -17.36
N LEU A 130 3.12 -1.33 -16.23
CA LEU A 130 2.87 -0.76 -14.92
C LEU A 130 4.18 -0.66 -14.13
N SER A 131 4.17 0.12 -13.07
CA SER A 131 5.33 0.31 -12.21
C SER A 131 5.06 -0.14 -10.78
N GLY A 132 6.14 -0.23 -10.03
CA GLY A 132 6.10 -0.56 -8.61
C GLY A 132 7.49 -0.60 -8.00
N LYS A 133 7.55 -1.00 -6.75
CA LYS A 133 8.78 -1.08 -5.97
C LYS A 133 8.97 -2.46 -5.35
N VAL A 134 10.20 -2.92 -5.34
CA VAL A 134 10.68 -4.03 -4.51
C VAL A 134 11.59 -3.46 -3.44
N ILE A 135 11.36 -3.83 -2.17
CA ILE A 135 12.21 -3.43 -1.04
C ILE A 135 12.82 -4.67 -0.44
N LEU A 136 14.15 -4.68 -0.30
CA LEU A 136 14.93 -5.82 0.15
C LEU A 136 15.74 -5.46 1.39
N PRO A 137 15.97 -6.42 2.30
CA PRO A 137 17.00 -6.27 3.32
C PRO A 137 18.37 -6.20 2.64
N ALA A 138 19.21 -5.22 3.05
CA ALA A 138 20.50 -5.01 2.39
C ALA A 138 21.57 -6.04 2.76
N LYS A 139 21.46 -6.70 3.90
CA LYS A 139 22.47 -7.59 4.45
C LYS A 139 21.92 -8.93 4.96
N GLU A 140 20.69 -8.93 5.41
CA GLU A 140 20.06 -10.10 5.99
C GLU A 140 19.49 -11.02 4.89
N PRO A 141 19.45 -12.33 5.10
CA PRO A 141 18.77 -13.25 4.20
C PRO A 141 17.29 -12.92 4.08
N ILE A 142 16.73 -13.12 2.89
CA ILE A 142 15.30 -12.95 2.66
C ILE A 142 14.56 -14.16 3.22
N LYS A 143 13.73 -13.96 4.24
CA LYS A 143 12.92 -15.05 4.80
C LYS A 143 11.74 -15.39 3.92
N ARG A 144 10.98 -14.39 3.48
CA ARG A 144 9.79 -14.51 2.61
C ARG A 144 9.55 -13.25 1.82
N TYR A 145 8.77 -13.37 0.77
CA TYR A 145 8.15 -12.23 0.12
C TYR A 145 6.85 -11.84 0.82
N ILE A 146 6.60 -10.54 0.86
CA ILE A 146 5.31 -9.96 1.20
C ILE A 146 4.81 -9.23 -0.04
N LEU A 147 3.69 -9.66 -0.60
CA LEU A 147 2.99 -8.94 -1.65
C LEU A 147 2.08 -7.92 -0.96
N VAL A 148 2.41 -6.65 -1.14
CA VAL A 148 1.75 -5.54 -0.46
C VAL A 148 0.82 -4.82 -1.42
N SER A 149 -0.43 -4.71 -1.03
CA SER A 149 -1.41 -3.86 -1.68
C SER A 149 -1.50 -2.55 -0.91
N HIS A 150 -1.09 -1.43 -1.54
CA HIS A 150 -1.05 -0.15 -0.86
C HIS A 150 -2.46 0.41 -0.58
N TYR A 151 -2.55 1.28 0.42
CA TYR A 151 -3.78 2.00 0.78
C TYR A 151 -4.12 3.09 -0.25
N THR A 152 -5.25 3.77 -0.06
CA THR A 152 -5.66 4.89 -0.91
C THR A 152 -4.61 6.00 -0.89
N ILE A 153 -4.12 6.36 -2.06
CA ILE A 153 -3.26 7.52 -2.29
C ILE A 153 -4.01 8.50 -3.19
N ALA A 154 -3.77 9.78 -3.03
CA ALA A 154 -4.44 10.84 -3.77
C ALA A 154 -3.54 11.49 -4.83
N SER A 155 -2.22 11.25 -4.75
CA SER A 155 -1.23 11.85 -5.64
C SER A 155 -0.27 10.78 -6.17
N ASN A 156 0.17 10.95 -7.41
CA ASN A 156 1.23 10.12 -7.98
C ASN A 156 2.54 10.23 -7.18
N ALA A 157 2.76 11.36 -6.49
CA ALA A 157 3.91 11.53 -5.60
C ALA A 157 3.94 10.51 -4.46
N GLU A 158 2.78 9.98 -4.06
CA GLU A 158 2.63 8.97 -3.00
C GLU A 158 2.75 7.53 -3.52
N ALA A 159 2.92 7.33 -4.83
CA ALA A 159 3.06 6.00 -5.41
C ALA A 159 4.25 5.26 -4.80
N PRO A 160 4.14 3.95 -4.53
CA PRO A 160 5.22 3.15 -3.94
C PRO A 160 6.56 3.28 -4.66
N SER A 161 6.57 3.41 -5.99
CA SER A 161 7.80 3.61 -6.76
C SER A 161 8.52 4.91 -6.42
N ASN A 162 7.81 5.92 -5.90
CA ASN A 162 8.34 7.26 -5.59
C ASN A 162 8.77 7.41 -4.13
N ILE A 163 8.08 6.77 -3.18
CA ILE A 163 8.34 6.94 -1.74
C ILE A 163 8.85 5.67 -1.07
N PHE A 164 9.48 5.82 0.10
CA PHE A 164 9.68 4.71 1.03
C PHE A 164 8.43 4.55 1.89
N SER A 165 7.66 3.52 1.62
CA SER A 165 6.46 3.23 2.41
C SER A 165 6.79 2.72 3.81
N LEU A 166 5.87 2.93 4.76
CA LEU A 166 6.06 2.48 6.15
C LEU A 166 6.24 0.95 6.23
N GLU A 167 5.53 0.22 5.37
CA GLU A 167 5.64 -1.24 5.26
C GLU A 167 7.07 -1.67 4.94
N GLY A 168 7.84 -0.80 4.26
CA GLY A 168 9.26 -1.02 3.97
C GLY A 168 10.12 -1.32 5.19
N LEU A 169 9.70 -0.89 6.39
CA LEU A 169 10.38 -1.24 7.65
C LEU A 169 10.36 -2.75 7.96
N LEU A 170 9.47 -3.52 7.34
CA LEU A 170 9.41 -4.97 7.52
C LEU A 170 10.65 -5.70 6.98
N VAL A 171 11.45 -5.04 6.13
CA VAL A 171 12.75 -5.59 5.68
C VAL A 171 13.69 -5.85 6.85
N LYS A 172 13.58 -5.06 7.94
CA LYS A 172 14.32 -5.27 9.18
C LYS A 172 14.07 -6.65 9.81
N LEU A 173 12.92 -7.23 9.53
CA LEU A 173 12.55 -8.57 10.00
C LEU A 173 12.97 -9.67 9.01
N GLY A 174 13.65 -9.30 7.93
CA GLY A 174 14.12 -10.20 6.87
C GLY A 174 13.06 -10.47 5.80
N TYR A 175 12.04 -9.64 5.66
CA TYR A 175 11.06 -9.77 4.58
C TYR A 175 11.48 -8.92 3.38
N ALA A 176 11.21 -9.43 2.18
CA ALA A 176 11.28 -8.64 0.96
C ALA A 176 9.85 -8.26 0.53
N LEU A 177 9.63 -7.01 0.17
CA LEU A 177 8.32 -6.48 -0.17
C LEU A 177 8.20 -6.27 -1.67
N ILE A 178 7.07 -6.64 -2.23
CA ILE A 178 6.68 -6.39 -3.62
C ILE A 178 5.45 -5.48 -3.57
N ILE A 179 5.56 -4.25 -4.07
CA ILE A 179 4.57 -3.19 -3.88
C ILE A 179 4.27 -2.56 -5.24
N PRO A 180 3.20 -2.97 -5.96
CA PRO A 180 2.77 -2.33 -7.20
C PRO A 180 2.21 -0.93 -6.96
N ASP A 181 2.34 -0.04 -7.95
CA ASP A 181 1.74 1.30 -7.93
C ASP A 181 0.24 1.27 -8.27
N TYR A 182 -0.26 0.22 -8.91
CA TYR A 182 -1.54 0.07 -9.59
C TYR A 182 -1.67 0.90 -10.89
N LEU A 183 -2.63 0.52 -11.72
CA LEU A 183 -3.04 1.30 -12.90
C LEU A 183 -3.55 2.68 -12.45
N GLY A 184 -3.10 3.73 -13.12
CA GLY A 184 -3.42 5.12 -12.78
C GLY A 184 -2.38 5.81 -11.89
N TYR A 185 -1.31 5.08 -11.50
CA TYR A 185 -0.19 5.63 -10.74
C TYR A 185 1.15 5.23 -11.37
N GLY A 186 2.23 5.83 -10.89
CA GLY A 186 3.57 5.59 -11.40
C GLY A 186 3.68 5.95 -12.89
N ILE A 187 4.07 4.97 -13.71
CA ILE A 187 4.22 5.18 -15.16
C ILE A 187 2.90 5.46 -15.89
N THR A 188 1.76 5.14 -15.27
CA THR A 188 0.40 5.35 -15.83
C THR A 188 -0.36 6.48 -15.12
N ALA A 189 0.35 7.43 -14.52
CA ALA A 189 -0.25 8.54 -13.77
C ALA A 189 -1.13 9.49 -14.60
N ASP A 190 -1.04 9.40 -15.94
CA ASP A 190 -1.90 10.11 -16.88
C ASP A 190 -3.26 9.43 -17.08
N GLN A 191 -3.49 8.26 -16.49
CA GLN A 191 -4.74 7.50 -16.56
C GLN A 191 -5.50 7.59 -15.24
N VAL A 192 -6.82 7.37 -15.32
CA VAL A 192 -7.65 7.30 -14.12
C VAL A 192 -7.41 5.96 -13.41
N HIS A 193 -7.14 6.02 -12.11
CA HIS A 193 -7.08 4.81 -11.29
C HIS A 193 -8.47 4.18 -11.15
N PRO A 194 -8.68 2.89 -11.53
CA PRO A 194 -9.96 2.19 -11.39
C PRO A 194 -10.20 1.81 -9.91
N TYR A 195 -10.38 2.84 -9.08
CA TYR A 195 -10.50 2.70 -7.63
C TYR A 195 -11.62 1.75 -7.24
N LEU A 196 -11.32 0.75 -6.42
CA LEU A 196 -12.23 -0.32 -5.98
C LEU A 196 -12.77 -1.23 -7.11
N VAL A 197 -12.25 -1.15 -8.32
CA VAL A 197 -12.48 -2.18 -9.34
C VAL A 197 -11.47 -3.30 -9.11
N MET A 198 -11.88 -4.27 -8.29
CA MET A 198 -10.95 -5.22 -7.66
C MET A 198 -10.33 -6.21 -8.64
N ASP A 199 -11.06 -6.64 -9.69
CA ASP A 199 -10.56 -7.66 -10.61
C ASP A 199 -9.30 -7.20 -11.34
N ILE A 200 -9.33 -5.99 -11.93
CA ILE A 200 -8.17 -5.45 -12.63
C ILE A 200 -7.04 -5.10 -11.65
N THR A 201 -7.37 -4.55 -10.49
CA THR A 201 -6.35 -4.19 -9.48
C THR A 201 -5.65 -5.44 -8.95
N ALA A 202 -6.39 -6.50 -8.62
CA ALA A 202 -5.82 -7.77 -8.18
C ALA A 202 -4.97 -8.43 -9.28
N ARG A 203 -5.39 -8.33 -10.54
CA ARG A 203 -4.63 -8.81 -11.69
C ARG A 203 -3.30 -8.06 -11.80
N ASN A 204 -3.32 -6.72 -11.76
CA ASN A 204 -2.10 -5.92 -11.84
C ASN A 204 -1.12 -6.24 -10.69
N VAL A 205 -1.63 -6.51 -9.48
CA VAL A 205 -0.82 -6.92 -8.32
C VAL A 205 -0.14 -8.26 -8.57
N LEU A 206 -0.88 -9.26 -9.08
CA LEU A 206 -0.31 -10.58 -9.38
C LEU A 206 0.67 -10.56 -10.54
N ASP A 207 0.41 -9.75 -11.57
CA ASP A 207 1.33 -9.60 -12.69
C ASP A 207 2.69 -9.04 -12.23
N MET A 208 2.70 -8.12 -11.24
CA MET A 208 3.96 -7.69 -10.63
C MET A 208 4.69 -8.83 -9.89
N TYR A 209 3.95 -9.63 -9.13
CA TYR A 209 4.53 -10.78 -8.45
C TYR A 209 5.16 -11.75 -9.46
N ASP A 210 4.44 -12.07 -10.53
CA ASP A 210 4.88 -12.96 -11.59
C ASP A 210 6.12 -12.43 -12.33
N ALA A 211 6.27 -11.11 -12.45
CA ALA A 211 7.43 -10.48 -13.04
C ALA A 211 8.64 -10.41 -12.07
N VAL A 212 8.37 -10.12 -10.79
CA VAL A 212 9.42 -9.91 -9.78
C VAL A 212 10.06 -11.22 -9.34
N VAL A 213 9.28 -12.28 -9.13
CA VAL A 213 9.83 -13.53 -8.58
C VAL A 213 10.90 -14.17 -9.49
N PRO A 214 10.69 -14.29 -10.81
CA PRO A 214 11.75 -14.77 -11.71
C PRO A 214 12.97 -13.85 -11.74
N PHE A 215 12.76 -12.53 -11.73
CA PHE A 215 13.83 -11.55 -11.66
C PHE A 215 14.69 -11.72 -10.40
N MET A 216 14.04 -11.82 -9.24
CA MET A 216 14.72 -12.02 -7.96
C MET A 216 15.49 -13.33 -7.91
N LYS A 217 14.91 -14.39 -8.47
CA LYS A 217 15.58 -15.68 -8.60
C LYS A 217 16.81 -15.60 -9.49
N ALA A 218 16.73 -14.92 -10.62
CA ALA A 218 17.85 -14.71 -11.52
C ALA A 218 18.97 -13.87 -10.88
N ALA A 219 18.59 -12.91 -10.01
CA ALA A 219 19.53 -12.10 -9.23
C ALA A 219 20.13 -12.84 -8.01
N GLY A 220 19.76 -14.10 -7.75
CA GLY A 220 20.22 -14.86 -6.59
C GLY A 220 19.55 -14.48 -5.26
N CYS A 221 18.52 -13.64 -5.31
CA CYS A 221 17.77 -13.15 -4.14
C CYS A 221 16.57 -14.08 -3.83
N VAL A 222 16.85 -15.33 -3.49
CA VAL A 222 15.84 -16.36 -3.23
C VAL A 222 15.48 -16.35 -1.74
N PRO A 223 14.20 -16.37 -1.36
CA PRO A 223 13.80 -16.43 0.03
C PRO A 223 14.04 -17.82 0.63
N GLU A 224 14.24 -17.89 1.96
CA GLU A 224 14.40 -19.15 2.71
C GLU A 224 13.13 -20.01 2.66
N HIS A 225 11.96 -19.39 2.50
CA HIS A 225 10.67 -20.06 2.41
C HIS A 225 9.97 -19.68 1.11
N ASP A 226 9.32 -20.64 0.49
CA ASP A 226 8.61 -20.53 -0.80
C ASP A 226 7.14 -20.06 -0.66
N ASP A 227 6.66 -19.90 0.58
CA ASP A 227 5.35 -19.36 0.89
C ASP A 227 5.42 -17.84 1.11
N ILE A 228 4.33 -17.13 0.82
CA ILE A 228 4.27 -15.68 0.85
C ILE A 228 3.24 -15.16 1.86
N TYR A 229 3.40 -13.90 2.23
CA TYR A 229 2.35 -13.15 2.90
C TYR A 229 1.67 -12.21 1.91
N LEU A 230 0.35 -12.05 2.05
CA LEU A 230 -0.43 -11.00 1.41
C LEU A 230 -0.76 -9.96 2.47
N MET A 231 -0.58 -8.68 2.16
CA MET A 231 -0.78 -7.61 3.12
C MET A 231 -1.37 -6.37 2.47
N GLY A 232 -2.32 -5.73 3.15
CA GLY A 232 -2.87 -4.44 2.73
C GLY A 232 -3.83 -3.84 3.75
N TYR A 233 -4.00 -2.53 3.67
CA TYR A 233 -4.89 -1.76 4.53
C TYR A 233 -5.79 -0.85 3.70
N SER A 234 -7.02 -0.57 4.18
CA SER A 234 -8.00 0.29 3.51
C SER A 234 -8.30 -0.23 2.08
N GLN A 235 -8.12 0.55 1.02
CA GLN A 235 -8.18 0.06 -0.37
C GLN A 235 -7.32 -1.20 -0.54
N GLY A 236 -6.09 -1.16 -0.03
CA GLY A 236 -5.18 -2.30 -0.09
C GLY A 236 -5.69 -3.53 0.65
N GLY A 237 -6.49 -3.35 1.72
CA GLY A 237 -7.17 -4.47 2.38
C GLY A 237 -8.16 -5.16 1.47
N ALA A 238 -9.00 -4.41 0.77
CA ALA A 238 -9.94 -4.96 -0.22
C ALA A 238 -9.18 -5.60 -1.39
N THR A 239 -8.15 -4.93 -1.92
CA THR A 239 -7.27 -5.49 -2.97
C THR A 239 -6.60 -6.79 -2.54
N THR A 240 -6.08 -6.86 -1.30
CA THR A 240 -5.45 -8.08 -0.75
C THR A 240 -6.41 -9.26 -0.74
N MET A 241 -7.68 -9.04 -0.35
CA MET A 241 -8.71 -10.09 -0.41
C MET A 241 -9.04 -10.50 -1.84
N ALA A 242 -9.08 -9.54 -2.76
CA ALA A 242 -9.29 -9.83 -4.19
C ALA A 242 -8.12 -10.62 -4.79
N VAL A 243 -6.88 -10.29 -4.42
CA VAL A 243 -5.67 -11.05 -4.81
C VAL A 243 -5.74 -12.49 -4.29
N GLN A 244 -6.09 -12.68 -3.01
CA GLN A 244 -6.29 -14.02 -2.46
C GLN A 244 -7.35 -14.78 -3.25
N HIS A 245 -8.52 -14.17 -3.48
CA HIS A 245 -9.59 -14.77 -4.25
C HIS A 245 -9.15 -15.17 -5.65
N LEU A 246 -8.41 -14.29 -6.34
CA LEU A 246 -7.90 -14.55 -7.68
C LEU A 246 -6.91 -15.74 -7.71
N ILE A 247 -6.01 -15.83 -6.73
CA ILE A 247 -5.08 -16.95 -6.57
C ILE A 247 -5.84 -18.27 -6.38
N GLU A 248 -6.81 -18.28 -5.47
CA GLU A 248 -7.58 -19.48 -5.13
C GLU A 248 -8.52 -19.88 -6.28
N HIS A 249 -9.21 -18.91 -6.90
CA HIS A 249 -10.19 -19.17 -7.94
C HIS A 249 -9.57 -19.63 -9.27
N HIS A 250 -8.40 -19.10 -9.62
CA HIS A 250 -7.67 -19.52 -10.81
C HIS A 250 -6.74 -20.71 -10.56
N GLY A 251 -6.77 -21.29 -9.36
CA GLY A 251 -6.02 -22.50 -9.03
C GLY A 251 -4.50 -22.31 -9.13
N ARG A 252 -3.97 -21.14 -8.73
CA ARG A 252 -2.53 -20.83 -8.73
C ARG A 252 -1.81 -21.65 -7.64
N THR A 253 -1.60 -22.93 -7.93
CA THR A 253 -0.93 -23.86 -7.01
C THR A 253 0.57 -23.58 -6.85
N ASP A 254 1.12 -22.76 -7.71
CA ASP A 254 2.50 -22.25 -7.66
C ASP A 254 2.70 -21.18 -6.59
N ILE A 255 1.62 -20.52 -6.13
CA ILE A 255 1.64 -19.49 -5.08
C ILE A 255 1.10 -20.09 -3.78
N LYS A 256 1.97 -20.22 -2.79
CA LYS A 256 1.61 -20.72 -1.46
C LYS A 256 1.40 -19.55 -0.51
N ILE A 257 0.17 -19.28 -0.14
CA ILE A 257 -0.16 -18.22 0.83
C ILE A 257 0.02 -18.74 2.25
N ARG A 258 0.91 -18.14 3.02
CA ARG A 258 1.14 -18.46 4.44
C ARG A 258 0.16 -17.74 5.35
N ARG A 259 -0.05 -16.44 5.10
CA ARG A 259 -0.93 -15.55 5.88
C ARG A 259 -1.45 -14.43 5.00
N VAL A 260 -2.64 -13.97 5.35
CA VAL A 260 -3.27 -12.78 4.76
C VAL A 260 -3.53 -11.77 5.87
N PHE A 261 -3.08 -10.53 5.66
CA PHE A 261 -3.27 -9.41 6.56
C PHE A 261 -4.06 -8.33 5.81
N ALA A 262 -5.37 -8.46 5.78
CA ALA A 262 -6.28 -7.52 5.13
C ALA A 262 -6.99 -6.69 6.19
N GLY A 263 -6.61 -5.42 6.32
CA GLY A 263 -7.11 -4.52 7.37
C GLY A 263 -7.99 -3.41 6.83
N GLY A 264 -9.16 -3.15 7.47
CA GLY A 264 -9.97 -1.94 7.28
C GLY A 264 -10.45 -1.71 5.84
N GLY A 265 -10.55 -2.74 5.02
CA GLY A 265 -10.92 -2.62 3.62
C GLY A 265 -12.42 -2.39 3.41
N PRO A 266 -12.79 -1.65 2.34
CA PRO A 266 -14.18 -1.53 1.89
C PRO A 266 -14.61 -2.81 1.14
N TYR A 267 -14.77 -3.91 1.88
CA TYR A 267 -15.09 -5.24 1.33
C TYR A 267 -16.48 -5.30 0.72
N ASP A 268 -17.39 -4.46 1.18
CA ASP A 268 -18.69 -4.18 0.60
C ASP A 268 -18.78 -2.69 0.31
N VAL A 269 -18.60 -2.34 -0.97
CA VAL A 269 -18.57 -0.94 -1.44
C VAL A 269 -19.90 -0.25 -1.16
N LYS A 270 -21.04 -0.95 -1.37
CA LYS A 270 -22.36 -0.39 -1.11
C LYS A 270 -22.55 -0.03 0.35
N THR A 271 -22.29 -0.97 1.25
CA THR A 271 -22.38 -0.73 2.69
C THR A 271 -21.46 0.37 3.17
N THR A 272 -20.24 0.45 2.59
CA THR A 272 -19.28 1.51 2.89
C THR A 272 -19.82 2.88 2.47
N TYR A 273 -20.38 2.99 1.27
CA TYR A 273 -20.99 4.20 0.75
C TYR A 273 -22.23 4.61 1.57
N ASP A 274 -23.14 3.68 1.82
CA ASP A 274 -24.35 3.91 2.65
C ASP A 274 -23.94 4.50 4.01
N ARG A 275 -22.87 3.99 4.60
CA ARG A 275 -22.35 4.49 5.88
C ARG A 275 -21.84 5.93 5.81
N PHE A 276 -21.19 6.31 4.73
CA PHE A 276 -20.77 7.71 4.52
C PHE A 276 -21.99 8.63 4.42
N VAL A 277 -23.01 8.23 3.67
CA VAL A 277 -24.26 8.98 3.51
C VAL A 277 -25.01 9.09 4.85
N GLU A 278 -25.24 7.98 5.56
CA GLU A 278 -25.96 7.95 6.83
C GLU A 278 -25.30 8.82 7.92
N THR A 279 -23.97 8.79 7.97
CA THR A 279 -23.23 9.54 9.00
C THR A 279 -22.92 10.98 8.58
N ASN A 280 -23.15 11.33 7.32
CA ASN A 280 -22.70 12.59 6.71
C ASN A 280 -21.22 12.89 7.04
N HIS A 281 -20.39 11.86 7.08
CA HIS A 281 -19.00 11.96 7.48
C HIS A 281 -18.15 10.93 6.75
N ALA A 282 -17.12 11.41 6.07
CA ALA A 282 -16.05 10.59 5.53
C ALA A 282 -14.74 11.00 6.21
N SER A 283 -14.05 10.03 6.81
CA SER A 283 -12.75 10.28 7.46
C SER A 283 -11.68 10.72 6.45
N TYR A 284 -11.86 10.37 5.19
CA TYR A 284 -11.01 10.74 4.07
C TYR A 284 -11.90 11.21 2.91
N PRO A 285 -12.34 12.50 2.91
CA PRO A 285 -13.37 12.98 1.99
C PRO A 285 -13.02 12.86 0.52
N CYS A 286 -11.73 12.99 0.15
CA CYS A 286 -11.29 12.85 -1.24
C CYS A 286 -11.47 11.42 -1.80
N ALA A 287 -11.60 10.40 -0.94
CA ALA A 287 -11.84 9.04 -1.40
C ALA A 287 -13.20 8.89 -2.11
N VAL A 288 -14.20 9.73 -1.79
CA VAL A 288 -15.53 9.63 -2.40
C VAL A 288 -15.49 9.99 -3.90
N PRO A 289 -14.98 11.17 -4.31
CA PRO A 289 -14.87 11.48 -5.74
C PRO A 289 -13.92 10.57 -6.49
N VAL A 290 -12.81 10.13 -5.89
CA VAL A 290 -11.89 9.12 -6.46
C VAL A 290 -12.62 7.80 -6.72
N MET A 291 -13.40 7.33 -5.73
CA MET A 291 -14.18 6.10 -5.86
C MET A 291 -15.21 6.24 -7.00
N MET A 292 -15.94 7.34 -7.05
CA MET A 292 -16.94 7.58 -8.10
C MET A 292 -16.29 7.58 -9.49
N GLN A 293 -15.20 8.31 -9.67
CA GLN A 293 -14.46 8.36 -10.93
C GLN A 293 -13.93 6.97 -11.31
N GLY A 294 -13.26 6.30 -10.37
CA GLY A 294 -12.67 4.97 -10.60
C GLY A 294 -13.71 3.93 -10.96
N MET A 295 -14.87 3.95 -10.30
CA MET A 295 -15.96 3.01 -10.60
C MET A 295 -16.62 3.30 -11.94
N VAL A 296 -16.84 4.57 -12.29
CA VAL A 296 -17.41 4.95 -13.59
C VAL A 296 -16.49 4.51 -14.73
N VAL A 297 -15.22 4.88 -14.64
CA VAL A 297 -14.22 4.54 -15.68
C VAL A 297 -13.95 3.03 -15.70
N GLY A 298 -13.69 2.45 -14.53
CA GLY A 298 -13.29 1.03 -14.45
C GLY A 298 -14.38 0.04 -14.81
N ASN A 299 -15.66 0.40 -14.63
CA ASN A 299 -16.79 -0.41 -15.05
C ASN A 299 -17.43 0.06 -16.37
N LYS A 300 -16.82 1.04 -17.04
CA LYS A 300 -17.28 1.60 -18.33
C LYS A 300 -18.74 2.05 -18.28
N LEU A 301 -19.11 2.72 -17.19
CA LEU A 301 -20.47 3.19 -16.98
C LEU A 301 -20.72 4.46 -17.80
N ASP A 302 -21.84 4.49 -18.53
CA ASP A 302 -22.31 5.68 -19.24
C ASP A 302 -23.02 6.64 -18.26
N LEU A 303 -22.23 7.30 -17.42
CA LEU A 303 -22.69 8.23 -16.39
C LEU A 303 -21.97 9.57 -16.53
N ASP A 304 -22.75 10.65 -16.50
CA ASP A 304 -22.20 12.01 -16.50
C ASP A 304 -21.74 12.41 -15.09
N MET A 305 -20.44 12.37 -14.88
CA MET A 305 -19.82 12.72 -13.61
C MET A 305 -20.13 14.14 -13.14
N SER A 306 -20.39 15.08 -14.06
CA SER A 306 -20.73 16.46 -13.73
C SER A 306 -22.07 16.58 -12.99
N GLN A 307 -22.96 15.61 -13.19
CA GLN A 307 -24.25 15.52 -12.49
C GLN A 307 -24.18 14.80 -11.15
N MET A 308 -23.07 14.10 -10.90
CA MET A 308 -22.87 13.27 -9.70
C MET A 308 -22.11 14.01 -8.59
N MET A 309 -21.46 15.12 -8.92
CA MET A 309 -20.60 15.90 -8.01
C MET A 309 -20.99 17.38 -8.01
N ALA A 310 -20.66 18.08 -6.91
CA ALA A 310 -20.75 19.53 -6.93
C ALA A 310 -19.81 20.10 -8.02
N PRO A 311 -20.22 21.16 -8.75
CA PRO A 311 -19.43 21.70 -9.86
C PRO A 311 -17.96 21.98 -9.48
N TYR A 312 -17.75 22.58 -8.30
CA TYR A 312 -16.41 22.86 -7.79
C TYR A 312 -15.54 21.60 -7.62
N ILE A 313 -16.13 20.47 -7.21
CA ILE A 313 -15.39 19.20 -7.09
C ILE A 313 -15.07 18.64 -8.48
N TYR A 314 -16.05 18.63 -9.36
CA TYR A 314 -15.89 18.10 -10.70
C TYR A 314 -14.85 18.86 -11.53
N GLU A 315 -14.90 20.20 -11.49
CA GLU A 315 -13.98 21.06 -12.24
C GLU A 315 -12.52 20.96 -11.78
N ASN A 316 -12.28 20.58 -10.52
CA ASN A 316 -10.93 20.46 -9.96
C ASN A 316 -10.51 18.99 -9.72
N LEU A 317 -11.32 18.02 -10.10
CA LEU A 317 -11.07 16.60 -9.78
C LEU A 317 -9.74 16.11 -10.34
N ASP A 318 -9.45 16.43 -11.60
CA ASP A 318 -8.20 16.01 -12.26
C ASP A 318 -6.97 16.63 -11.59
N GLU A 319 -7.03 17.90 -11.20
CA GLU A 319 -5.96 18.56 -10.48
C GLU A 319 -5.72 17.94 -9.10
N TRP A 320 -6.79 17.59 -8.39
CA TRP A 320 -6.68 17.09 -7.01
C TRP A 320 -6.34 15.60 -6.94
N VAL A 321 -6.76 14.81 -7.91
CA VAL A 321 -6.62 13.35 -7.90
C VAL A 321 -5.50 12.88 -8.83
N ASN A 322 -5.35 13.55 -9.97
CA ASN A 322 -4.37 13.19 -10.99
C ASN A 322 -3.26 14.24 -11.07
N SER A 323 -3.01 14.99 -9.98
CA SER A 323 -1.97 16.01 -9.97
C SER A 323 -0.61 15.39 -10.36
N LYS A 324 -0.15 15.79 -11.52
CA LYS A 324 1.10 15.40 -12.15
C LYS A 324 2.31 15.96 -11.43
#